data_b61448277af4fdf4e8eeb74fd2f9423c
#
_entry.id   b61448277af4fdf4e8eeb74fd2f9423c
#
_cell.length_a   1.000
_cell.length_b   1.000
_cell.length_c   1.000
_cell.angle_alpha   90.00
_cell.angle_beta   90.00
_cell.angle_gamma   90.00
#
_symmetry.space_group_name_H-M   'P 1'
#
loop_
_entity.id
_entity.type
_entity.pdbx_description
1 polymer ?
#
loop_
_entity_poly.entity_id
_entity_poly.type
_entity_poly.pdbx_seq_one_letter_code
_entity_poly.pdbx_strand_id
1 'polypeptide(L)'
;MNVLTTLTHLAALFPVVSTDYSAVIILSTTLSVLWHEAGEPGGALFYADYGAAGLWCLFDLHYSDYDINVLLLNLTVGILNPVFGDAYHFLWHLLSASKALVVAYLIQREMRSRSERATFIVHGFASNDENRNETWEPSTDAERQYSIP
;
A
#
# COMPACT_ATOMS: atom_id res chain seq x y z
N MET A 1 -26.86 -1.44 -13.80
CA MET A 1 -26.45 -2.30 -12.65
C MET A 1 -24.96 -2.24 -12.38
N ASN A 2 -24.11 -2.06 -13.38
CA ASN A 2 -22.65 -2.00 -13.26
C ASN A 2 -22.14 -0.83 -12.41
N VAL A 3 -22.76 0.36 -12.51
CA VAL A 3 -22.35 1.54 -11.73
C VAL A 3 -22.37 1.28 -10.22
N LEU A 4 -23.44 0.68 -9.69
CA LEU A 4 -23.52 0.39 -8.25
C LEU A 4 -22.45 -0.59 -7.80
N THR A 5 -22.16 -1.62 -8.60
CA THR A 5 -21.09 -2.58 -8.29
C THR A 5 -19.69 -1.97 -8.45
N THR A 6 -19.50 -1.05 -9.39
CA THR A 6 -18.26 -0.28 -9.52
C THR A 6 -17.95 0.53 -8.24
N LEU A 7 -18.97 1.15 -7.64
CA LEU A 7 -18.80 1.92 -6.40
C LEU A 7 -18.31 1.07 -5.22
N THR A 8 -18.44 -0.26 -5.27
CA THR A 8 -17.90 -1.14 -4.22
C THR A 8 -16.37 -1.05 -4.09
N HIS A 9 -15.65 -0.59 -5.14
CA HIS A 9 -14.21 -0.35 -5.08
C HIS A 9 -13.82 0.68 -4.01
N LEU A 10 -14.72 1.62 -3.69
CA LEU A 10 -14.48 2.61 -2.63
C LEU A 10 -14.34 1.97 -1.25
N ALA A 11 -14.73 0.71 -1.07
CA ALA A 11 -14.47 -0.02 0.17
C ALA A 11 -12.97 -0.16 0.47
N ALA A 12 -12.11 -0.16 -0.54
CA ALA A 12 -10.67 -0.19 -0.39
C ALA A 12 -10.06 1.09 0.22
N LEU A 13 -10.85 2.16 0.39
CA LEU A 13 -10.45 3.36 1.12
C LEU A 13 -10.50 3.18 2.65
N PHE A 14 -11.22 2.18 3.17
CA PHE A 14 -11.31 1.94 4.62
C PHE A 14 -9.96 1.58 5.26
N PRO A 15 -9.12 0.70 4.69
CA PRO A 15 -7.75 0.58 5.12
C PRO A 15 -6.97 1.79 4.61
N VAL A 16 -6.88 2.86 5.39
CA VAL A 16 -6.15 4.08 5.00
C VAL A 16 -4.67 3.74 4.81
N VAL A 17 -4.22 3.80 3.56
CA VAL A 17 -2.83 3.49 3.20
C VAL A 17 -2.01 4.77 3.05
N SER A 18 -2.37 5.58 2.04
CA SER A 18 -1.74 6.88 1.78
C SER A 18 -2.70 7.74 0.96
N THR A 19 -2.44 9.05 0.92
CA THR A 19 -3.21 9.98 0.11
C THR A 19 -3.15 9.63 -1.39
N ASP A 20 -1.94 9.29 -1.87
CA ASP A 20 -1.73 8.99 -3.28
C ASP A 20 -2.43 7.69 -3.70
N TYR A 21 -2.36 6.66 -2.85
CA TYR A 21 -3.07 5.41 -3.09
C TYR A 21 -4.59 5.62 -3.10
N SER A 22 -5.11 6.41 -2.15
CA SER A 22 -6.53 6.76 -2.10
C SER A 22 -6.96 7.57 -3.33
N ALA A 23 -6.14 8.48 -3.82
CA ALA A 23 -6.41 9.26 -5.03
C ALA A 23 -6.52 8.36 -6.27
N VAL A 24 -5.67 7.34 -6.41
CA VAL A 24 -5.74 6.38 -7.52
C VAL A 24 -7.02 5.53 -7.45
N ILE A 25 -7.44 5.09 -6.27
CA ILE A 25 -8.71 4.37 -6.09
C ILE A 25 -9.89 5.24 -6.55
N ILE A 26 -9.94 6.49 -6.08
CA ILE A 26 -11.00 7.43 -6.43
C ILE A 26 -11.00 7.71 -7.94
N LEU A 27 -9.84 7.98 -8.53
CA LEU A 27 -9.71 8.24 -9.96
C LEU A 27 -10.20 7.05 -10.79
N SER A 28 -9.69 5.84 -10.51
CA SER A 28 -10.08 4.63 -11.24
C SER A 28 -11.58 4.34 -11.10
N THR A 29 -12.12 4.43 -9.88
CA THR A 29 -13.55 4.23 -9.65
C THR A 29 -14.39 5.27 -10.39
N THR A 30 -13.99 6.54 -10.39
CA THR A 30 -14.71 7.62 -11.06
C THR A 30 -14.74 7.41 -12.58
N LEU A 31 -13.59 7.09 -13.19
CA LEU A 31 -13.51 6.82 -14.63
C LEU A 31 -14.34 5.62 -15.03
N SER A 32 -14.33 4.56 -14.25
CA SER A 32 -15.14 3.38 -14.49
C SER A 32 -16.66 3.68 -14.40
N VAL A 33 -17.08 4.47 -13.40
CA VAL A 33 -18.47 4.94 -13.30
C VAL A 33 -18.86 5.77 -14.53
N LEU A 34 -18.02 6.73 -14.94
CA LEU A 34 -18.28 7.56 -16.10
C LEU A 34 -18.38 6.74 -17.39
N TRP A 35 -17.54 5.74 -17.56
CA TRP A 35 -17.58 4.86 -18.72
C TRP A 35 -18.89 4.05 -18.79
N HIS A 36 -19.32 3.49 -17.66
CA HIS A 36 -20.59 2.75 -17.56
C HIS A 36 -21.82 3.65 -17.77
N GLU A 37 -21.83 4.87 -17.19
CA GLU A 37 -22.91 5.85 -17.39
C GLU A 37 -23.02 6.32 -18.84
N ALA A 38 -21.88 6.40 -19.54
CA ALA A 38 -21.85 6.76 -20.95
C ALA A 38 -22.31 5.62 -21.88
N GLY A 39 -22.66 4.45 -21.36
CA GLY A 39 -23.08 3.29 -22.16
C GLY A 39 -21.89 2.49 -22.72
N GLU A 40 -20.79 2.49 -22.04
CA GLU A 40 -19.59 1.68 -22.34
C GLU A 40 -19.02 1.94 -23.75
N PRO A 41 -18.87 3.21 -24.18
CA PRO A 41 -18.37 3.51 -25.51
C PRO A 41 -16.89 3.13 -25.64
N GLY A 42 -16.50 2.65 -26.82
CA GLY A 42 -15.10 2.59 -27.20
C GLY A 42 -14.48 4.00 -27.29
N GLY A 43 -13.15 4.08 -27.28
CA GLY A 43 -12.43 5.35 -27.48
C GLY A 43 -11.76 5.89 -26.21
N ALA A 44 -11.67 7.21 -26.08
CA ALA A 44 -10.84 7.85 -25.05
C ALA A 44 -11.23 7.46 -23.62
N LEU A 45 -12.53 7.39 -23.33
CA LEU A 45 -13.03 7.06 -21.99
C LEU A 45 -12.73 5.60 -21.62
N PHE A 46 -12.85 4.67 -22.57
CA PHE A 46 -12.44 3.29 -22.40
C PHE A 46 -10.95 3.19 -22.06
N TYR A 47 -10.09 3.84 -22.83
CA TYR A 47 -8.65 3.81 -22.55
C TYR A 47 -8.28 4.51 -21.24
N ALA A 48 -9.01 5.56 -20.85
CA ALA A 48 -8.81 6.23 -19.57
C ALA A 48 -9.16 5.32 -18.38
N ASP A 49 -10.30 4.61 -18.44
CA ASP A 49 -10.71 3.65 -17.42
C ASP A 49 -9.70 2.52 -17.26
N TYR A 50 -9.35 1.84 -18.36
CA TYR A 50 -8.35 0.75 -18.32
C TYR A 50 -6.96 1.24 -17.93
N GLY A 51 -6.57 2.44 -18.36
CA GLY A 51 -5.31 3.06 -17.96
C GLY A 51 -5.25 3.35 -16.46
N ALA A 52 -6.35 3.85 -15.88
CA ALA A 52 -6.45 4.09 -14.44
C ALA A 52 -6.46 2.79 -13.64
N ALA A 53 -7.12 1.74 -14.12
CA ALA A 53 -7.07 0.40 -13.52
C ALA A 53 -5.66 -0.18 -13.55
N GLY A 54 -4.94 -0.03 -14.67
CA GLY A 54 -3.53 -0.41 -14.79
C GLY A 54 -2.62 0.38 -13.83
N LEU A 55 -2.82 1.68 -13.72
CA LEU A 55 -2.12 2.52 -12.75
C LEU A 55 -2.38 2.05 -11.31
N TRP A 56 -3.62 1.71 -10.98
CA TRP A 56 -3.93 1.15 -9.66
C TRP A 56 -3.17 -0.16 -9.40
N CYS A 57 -3.10 -1.07 -10.37
CA CYS A 57 -2.29 -2.29 -10.24
C CYS A 57 -0.79 -2.00 -9.98
N LEU A 58 -0.23 -0.96 -10.61
CA LEU A 58 1.14 -0.53 -10.34
C LEU A 58 1.31 0.01 -8.92
N PHE A 59 0.32 0.75 -8.40
CA PHE A 59 0.32 1.20 -7.01
C PHE A 59 0.21 0.03 -6.03
N ASP A 60 -0.67 -0.95 -6.31
CA ASP A 60 -0.76 -2.19 -5.53
C ASP A 60 0.62 -2.85 -5.37
N LEU A 61 1.35 -3.00 -6.47
CA LEU A 61 2.69 -3.60 -6.48
C LEU A 61 3.72 -2.74 -5.75
N HIS A 62 3.72 -1.44 -6.01
CA HIS A 62 4.67 -0.52 -5.36
C HIS A 62 4.51 -0.52 -3.83
N TYR A 63 3.29 -0.37 -3.33
CA TYR A 63 3.03 -0.31 -1.90
C TYR A 63 3.11 -1.65 -1.18
N SER A 64 2.95 -2.77 -1.91
CA SER A 64 3.17 -4.13 -1.38
C SER A 64 4.63 -4.60 -1.48
N ASP A 65 5.56 -3.73 -1.88
CA ASP A 65 6.97 -4.07 -2.09
C ASP A 65 7.16 -5.17 -3.15
N TYR A 66 6.35 -5.10 -4.20
CA TYR A 66 6.34 -6.07 -5.32
C TYR A 66 6.03 -7.50 -4.89
N ASP A 67 5.17 -7.69 -3.89
CA ASP A 67 4.73 -9.00 -3.43
C ASP A 67 4.14 -9.82 -4.59
N ILE A 68 4.68 -11.02 -4.80
CA ILE A 68 4.27 -11.92 -5.89
C ILE A 68 2.79 -12.31 -5.77
N ASN A 69 2.24 -12.42 -4.57
CA ASN A 69 0.83 -12.76 -4.38
C ASN A 69 -0.07 -11.62 -4.84
N VAL A 70 0.33 -10.37 -4.62
CA VAL A 70 -0.38 -9.18 -5.11
C VAL A 70 -0.31 -9.12 -6.63
N LEU A 71 0.84 -9.42 -7.24
CA LEU A 71 0.97 -9.53 -8.69
C LEU A 71 0.03 -10.60 -9.25
N LEU A 72 0.06 -11.81 -8.71
CA LEU A 72 -0.80 -12.91 -9.16
C LEU A 72 -2.29 -12.57 -9.00
N LEU A 73 -2.67 -11.89 -7.92
CA LEU A 73 -4.04 -11.47 -7.69
C LEU A 73 -4.51 -10.44 -8.72
N ASN A 74 -3.66 -9.44 -9.04
CA ASN A 74 -3.95 -8.45 -10.08
C ASN A 74 -4.08 -9.10 -11.46
N LEU A 75 -3.17 -10.01 -11.83
CA LEU A 75 -3.23 -10.75 -13.08
C LEU A 75 -4.49 -11.63 -13.18
N THR A 76 -4.84 -12.32 -12.11
CA THR A 76 -6.04 -13.17 -12.07
C THR A 76 -7.30 -12.34 -12.33
N VAL A 77 -7.47 -11.21 -11.64
CA VAL A 77 -8.62 -10.34 -11.84
C VAL A 77 -8.62 -9.75 -13.26
N GLY A 78 -7.47 -9.36 -13.79
CA GLY A 78 -7.35 -8.84 -15.16
C GLY A 78 -7.74 -9.88 -16.23
N ILE A 79 -7.28 -11.13 -16.07
CA ILE A 79 -7.60 -12.24 -16.99
C ILE A 79 -9.09 -12.61 -16.92
N LEU A 80 -9.71 -12.53 -15.75
CA LEU A 80 -11.12 -12.88 -15.58
C LEU A 80 -12.08 -11.82 -16.17
N ASN A 81 -11.63 -10.60 -16.41
CA ASN A 81 -12.49 -9.55 -17.01
C ASN A 81 -13.16 -10.02 -18.30
N PRO A 82 -12.44 -10.43 -19.36
CA PRO A 82 -13.07 -10.89 -20.59
C PRO A 82 -13.86 -12.20 -20.43
N VAL A 83 -13.55 -13.02 -19.42
CA VAL A 83 -14.24 -14.30 -19.17
C VAL A 83 -15.66 -14.09 -18.69
N PHE A 84 -15.90 -13.06 -17.86
CA PHE A 84 -17.25 -12.79 -17.37
C PHE A 84 -18.18 -12.20 -18.44
N GLY A 85 -17.64 -11.55 -19.49
CA GLY A 85 -18.45 -10.93 -20.55
C GLY A 85 -19.49 -9.95 -20.00
N ASP A 86 -20.34 -9.41 -20.88
CA ASP A 86 -21.29 -8.37 -20.51
C ASP A 86 -22.36 -8.83 -19.52
N ALA A 87 -22.81 -10.09 -19.63
CA ALA A 87 -23.88 -10.63 -18.77
C ALA A 87 -23.50 -10.72 -17.28
N TYR A 88 -22.22 -10.98 -17.01
CA TYR A 88 -21.71 -11.19 -15.66
C TYR A 88 -20.67 -10.15 -15.25
N HIS A 89 -20.53 -9.07 -15.99
CA HIS A 89 -19.54 -8.02 -15.75
C HIS A 89 -19.62 -7.44 -14.32
N PHE A 90 -20.83 -7.38 -13.73
CA PHE A 90 -21.01 -6.96 -12.34
C PHE A 90 -20.30 -7.87 -11.33
N LEU A 91 -20.17 -9.18 -11.62
CA LEU A 91 -19.42 -10.12 -10.77
C LEU A 91 -17.91 -9.81 -10.82
N TRP A 92 -17.42 -9.40 -11.98
CA TRP A 92 -16.04 -8.95 -12.12
C TRP A 92 -15.78 -7.72 -11.26
N HIS A 93 -16.68 -6.74 -11.21
CA HIS A 93 -16.54 -5.58 -10.30
C HIS A 93 -16.50 -5.99 -8.84
N LEU A 94 -17.36 -6.92 -8.41
CA LEU A 94 -17.32 -7.42 -7.02
C LEU A 94 -16.02 -8.16 -6.70
N LEU A 95 -15.52 -8.97 -7.63
CA LEU A 95 -14.25 -9.66 -7.49
C LEU A 95 -13.08 -8.66 -7.42
N SER A 96 -13.07 -7.68 -8.32
CA SER A 96 -12.07 -6.61 -8.35
C SER A 96 -12.09 -5.76 -7.07
N ALA A 97 -13.28 -5.41 -6.57
CA ALA A 97 -13.44 -4.69 -5.30
C ALA A 97 -12.94 -5.52 -4.11
N SER A 98 -13.25 -6.82 -4.08
CA SER A 98 -12.77 -7.73 -3.05
C SER A 98 -11.24 -7.82 -3.07
N LYS A 99 -10.63 -7.95 -4.27
CA LYS A 99 -9.19 -7.90 -4.45
C LYS A 99 -8.62 -6.60 -3.92
N ALA A 100 -9.18 -5.46 -4.31
CA ALA A 100 -8.72 -4.15 -3.90
C ALA A 100 -8.72 -3.97 -2.37
N LEU A 101 -9.78 -4.45 -1.70
CA LEU A 101 -9.89 -4.42 -0.24
C LEU A 101 -8.81 -5.30 0.43
N VAL A 102 -8.59 -6.51 -0.07
CA VAL A 102 -7.56 -7.42 0.44
C VAL A 102 -6.17 -6.82 0.28
N VAL A 103 -5.85 -6.29 -0.91
CA VAL A 103 -4.55 -5.66 -1.18
C VAL A 103 -4.34 -4.44 -0.30
N ALA A 104 -5.32 -3.55 -0.19
CA ALA A 104 -5.23 -2.38 0.68
C ALA A 104 -4.99 -2.76 2.15
N TYR A 105 -5.63 -3.82 2.64
CA TYR A 105 -5.41 -4.34 3.99
C TYR A 105 -3.99 -4.92 4.16
N LEU A 106 -3.47 -5.67 3.18
CA LEU A 106 -2.11 -6.19 3.20
C LEU A 106 -1.08 -5.06 3.25
N ILE A 107 -1.27 -4.04 2.41
CA ILE A 107 -0.42 -2.84 2.39
C ILE A 107 -0.44 -2.14 3.75
N GLN A 108 -1.61 -1.92 4.34
CA GLN A 108 -1.75 -1.29 5.65
C GLN A 108 -1.00 -2.08 6.73
N ARG A 109 -1.13 -3.40 6.72
CA ARG A 109 -0.43 -4.30 7.66
C ARG A 109 1.09 -4.18 7.52
N GLU A 110 1.59 -4.17 6.28
CA GLU A 110 3.03 -4.05 6.01
C GLU A 110 3.57 -2.69 6.46
N MET A 111 2.87 -1.60 6.17
CA MET A 111 3.26 -0.25 6.61
C MET A 111 3.31 -0.15 8.14
N ARG A 112 2.36 -0.74 8.85
CA ARG A 112 2.37 -0.79 10.32
C ARG A 112 3.59 -1.55 10.84
N SER A 113 3.89 -2.72 10.29
CA SER A 113 5.04 -3.53 10.66
C SER A 113 6.38 -2.80 10.44
N ARG A 114 6.50 -2.04 9.35
CA ARG A 114 7.69 -1.20 9.07
C ARG A 114 7.83 -0.07 10.09
N SER A 115 6.73 0.59 10.45
CA SER A 115 6.74 1.66 11.46
C SER A 115 7.17 1.13 12.83
N GLU A 116 6.65 -0.01 13.26
CA GLU A 116 7.02 -0.64 14.53
C GLU A 116 8.51 -1.02 14.57
N ARG A 117 9.04 -1.58 13.48
CA ARG A 117 10.48 -1.91 13.37
C ARG A 117 11.35 -0.65 13.42
N ALA A 118 10.96 0.42 12.75
CA ALA A 118 11.69 1.68 12.77
C ALA A 118 11.73 2.28 14.18
N THR A 119 10.61 2.26 14.91
CA THR A 119 10.52 2.74 16.29
C THR A 119 11.42 1.91 17.22
N PHE A 120 11.43 0.58 17.07
CA PHE A 120 12.29 -0.30 17.86
C PHE A 120 13.79 -0.02 17.66
N ILE A 121 14.21 0.23 16.42
CA ILE A 121 15.59 0.56 16.10
C ILE A 121 15.99 1.89 16.76
N VAL A 122 15.17 2.92 16.67
CA VAL A 122 15.45 4.24 17.27
C VAL A 122 15.60 4.13 18.80
N HIS A 123 14.69 3.42 19.46
CA HIS A 123 14.78 3.23 20.91
C HIS A 123 15.99 2.37 21.33
N GLY A 124 16.34 1.36 20.54
CA GLY A 124 17.52 0.53 20.80
C GLY A 124 18.85 1.32 20.71
N PHE A 125 18.94 2.26 19.78
CA PHE A 125 20.11 3.15 19.70
C PHE A 125 20.17 4.14 20.88
N ALA A 126 19.04 4.75 21.24
CA ALA A 126 18.98 5.70 22.37
C ALA A 126 19.40 5.03 23.70
N SER A 127 18.95 3.80 23.95
CA SER A 127 19.32 3.04 25.16
C SER A 127 20.80 2.66 25.21
N ASN A 128 21.45 2.42 24.07
CA ASN A 128 22.89 2.10 24.04
C ASN A 128 23.78 3.33 24.28
N ASP A 129 23.34 4.52 23.85
CA ASP A 129 24.10 5.76 24.09
C ASP A 129 24.01 6.20 25.56
N GLU A 130 22.89 5.98 26.22
CA GLU A 130 22.71 6.28 27.64
C GLU A 130 23.62 5.39 28.51
N ASN A 131 23.71 4.09 28.23
CA ASN A 131 24.61 3.17 28.88
C ASN A 131 26.11 3.44 28.60
N ARG A 132 26.44 4.05 27.47
CA ARG A 132 27.84 4.39 27.13
C ARG A 132 28.33 5.60 27.91
N ASN A 133 27.45 6.54 28.27
CA ASN A 133 27.80 7.73 29.03
C ASN A 133 27.97 7.46 30.54
N GLU A 134 27.36 6.41 31.09
CA GLU A 134 27.52 6.05 32.51
C GLU A 134 28.81 5.32 32.83
N THR A 135 29.55 4.79 31.86
CA THR A 135 30.76 3.98 32.09
C THR A 135 32.07 4.78 31.96
N TRP A 136 32.01 6.10 31.65
CA TRP A 136 33.19 6.93 31.54
C TRP A 136 33.43 7.76 32.82
N GLU A 137 33.72 7.10 33.94
CA GLU A 137 34.39 7.77 35.06
C GLU A 137 35.90 7.79 34.75
N PRO A 138 36.54 9.00 34.68
CA PRO A 138 37.99 9.06 34.59
C PRO A 138 38.59 8.48 35.88
N SER A 139 39.30 7.38 35.73
CA SER A 139 40.07 6.78 36.82
C SER A 139 40.99 7.84 37.43
N THR A 140 40.71 8.24 38.67
CA THR A 140 41.48 9.21 39.45
C THR A 140 42.82 8.67 39.95
N ASP A 141 43.24 7.51 39.47
CA ASP A 141 44.52 6.85 39.90
C ASP A 141 45.75 7.37 39.15
N ALA A 142 45.62 8.30 38.19
CA ALA A 142 46.79 8.83 37.44
C ALA A 142 47.60 9.93 38.17
N GLU A 143 47.15 10.48 39.30
CA GLU A 143 47.86 11.56 40.01
C GLU A 143 48.82 11.10 41.11
N ARG A 144 49.00 9.82 41.34
CA ARG A 144 49.82 9.33 42.47
C ARG A 144 51.25 8.89 42.13
N GLN A 145 51.75 9.13 40.96
CA GLN A 145 53.07 8.56 40.54
C GLN A 145 54.17 9.55 40.16
N TYR A 146 54.08 10.84 40.54
CA TYR A 146 55.19 11.78 40.35
C TYR A 146 55.53 12.55 41.65
N SER A 147 56.04 11.84 42.66
CA SER A 147 56.86 12.44 43.72
C SER A 147 58.09 11.59 43.90
N ILE A 148 59.14 11.96 43.18
CA ILE A 148 60.51 11.45 43.38
C ILE A 148 61.32 12.59 43.97
N PRO A 149 62.16 12.35 45.02
CA PRO A 149 62.87 13.34 45.78
C PRO A 149 63.99 14.04 45.01
#